data_c62f7483782bec2633b520af33a5c87f
#
_entry.id   c62f7483782bec2633b520af33a5c87f
#
_cell.length_a   1.000
_cell.length_b   1.000
_cell.length_c   1.000
_cell.angle_alpha   90.00
_cell.angle_beta   90.00
_cell.angle_gamma   90.00
#
_symmetry.space_group_name_H-M   'P 1'
#
loop_
_entity.id
_entity.type
_entity.pdbx_description
1 polymer ?
#
loop_
_entity_poly.entity_id
_entity_poly.type
_entity_poly.pdbx_seq_one_letter_code
_entity_poly.pdbx_strand_id
1 'polypeptide(L)'
;MVPNVLNNITEISLVRASIPQYGALETFPYEKDDIVAVIPKGHPLSKKTTPIEIEEFHGIPLAIPFDISNTVYTVFGQHAVAYNVAIITSINETAIEWARTFNTIAIIPFSDADTRHTMDMVIRPIHDSGMYISSVFLIRKARELSYAGKLFLEEIGVLK
;
A
#
# COMPACT_ATOMS: atom_id res chain seq x y z
N MET A 1 -14.19 -1.43 -6.48
CA MET A 1 -13.63 -1.83 -7.80
C MET A 1 -13.89 -3.31 -8.11
N VAL A 2 -13.60 -4.26 -7.21
CA VAL A 2 -13.91 -5.70 -7.41
C VAL A 2 -15.37 -5.97 -7.81
N PRO A 3 -16.40 -5.39 -7.16
CA PRO A 3 -17.80 -5.57 -7.57
C PRO A 3 -18.08 -5.15 -9.01
N ASN A 4 -17.39 -4.12 -9.50
CA ASN A 4 -17.60 -3.63 -10.86
C ASN A 4 -17.18 -4.65 -11.92
N VAL A 5 -16.07 -5.36 -11.72
CA VAL A 5 -15.65 -6.44 -12.62
C VAL A 5 -16.58 -7.64 -12.52
N LEU A 6 -16.98 -8.03 -11.31
CA LEU A 6 -17.91 -9.15 -11.09
C LEU A 6 -19.28 -8.90 -11.74
N ASN A 7 -19.76 -7.67 -11.71
CA ASN A 7 -21.05 -7.26 -12.27
C ASN A 7 -20.96 -6.80 -13.72
N ASN A 8 -19.84 -6.99 -14.41
CA ASN A 8 -19.60 -6.57 -15.80
C ASN A 8 -19.76 -5.06 -16.05
N ILE A 9 -19.63 -4.22 -15.02
CA ILE A 9 -19.64 -2.75 -15.17
C ILE A 9 -18.31 -2.30 -15.79
N THR A 10 -17.19 -2.92 -15.37
CA THR A 10 -15.88 -2.73 -15.98
C THR A 10 -15.36 -4.06 -16.51
N GLU A 11 -14.56 -3.99 -17.56
CA GLU A 11 -13.93 -5.17 -18.17
C GLU A 11 -12.64 -5.53 -17.42
N ILE A 12 -11.84 -4.51 -17.09
CA ILE A 12 -10.56 -4.59 -16.41
C ILE A 12 -10.62 -3.65 -15.21
N SER A 13 -10.06 -4.05 -14.09
CA SER A 13 -9.82 -3.16 -12.94
C SER A 13 -8.40 -3.33 -12.44
N LEU A 14 -7.72 -2.23 -12.18
CA LEU A 14 -6.48 -2.20 -11.43
C LEU A 14 -6.81 -1.96 -9.95
N VAL A 15 -6.34 -2.83 -9.09
CA VAL A 15 -6.55 -2.71 -7.64
C VAL A 15 -5.23 -2.89 -6.90
N ARG A 16 -5.04 -2.13 -5.84
CA ARG A 16 -4.03 -2.42 -4.82
C ARG A 16 -4.66 -3.35 -3.80
N ALA A 17 -4.13 -4.55 -3.67
CA ALA A 17 -4.58 -5.50 -2.65
C ALA A 17 -3.54 -6.59 -2.44
N SER A 18 -3.54 -7.21 -1.26
CA SER A 18 -3.12 -8.60 -1.12
C SER A 18 -4.03 -9.40 -2.05
N ILE A 19 -3.46 -10.17 -2.98
CA ILE A 19 -4.16 -10.80 -4.11
C ILE A 19 -5.40 -11.55 -3.60
N PRO A 20 -6.61 -11.03 -3.81
CA PRO A 20 -7.80 -11.75 -3.38
C PRO A 20 -8.02 -12.91 -4.36
N GLN A 21 -8.05 -14.11 -3.85
CA GLN A 21 -8.46 -15.27 -4.66
C GLN A 21 -9.99 -15.28 -4.81
N TYR A 22 -10.50 -14.50 -5.72
CA TYR A 22 -11.89 -14.63 -6.14
C TYR A 22 -11.99 -15.70 -7.22
N GLY A 23 -12.66 -16.82 -6.93
CA GLY A 23 -12.80 -17.93 -7.88
C GLY A 23 -13.33 -17.53 -9.27
N ALA A 24 -14.12 -16.45 -9.36
CA ALA A 24 -14.67 -15.91 -10.60
C ALA A 24 -13.75 -14.91 -11.32
N LEU A 25 -12.64 -14.50 -10.70
CA LEU A 25 -11.70 -13.53 -11.27
C LEU A 25 -10.37 -14.19 -11.61
N GLU A 26 -9.77 -13.71 -12.66
CA GLU A 26 -8.38 -13.93 -13.01
C GLU A 26 -7.59 -12.70 -12.58
N THR A 27 -6.42 -12.93 -11.98
CA THR A 27 -5.58 -11.88 -11.41
C THR A 27 -4.23 -11.89 -12.09
N PHE A 28 -3.80 -10.73 -12.55
CA PHE A 28 -2.49 -10.54 -13.18
C PHE A 28 -1.67 -9.58 -12.32
N PRO A 29 -0.60 -10.05 -11.68
CA PRO A 29 0.34 -9.17 -10.99
C PRO A 29 0.90 -8.13 -11.95
N TYR A 30 0.93 -6.87 -11.52
CA TYR A 30 1.42 -5.77 -12.33
C TYR A 30 2.64 -5.11 -11.66
N GLU A 31 2.45 -4.55 -10.50
CA GLU A 31 3.48 -3.78 -9.83
C GLU A 31 3.56 -4.11 -8.35
N LYS A 32 4.78 -4.09 -7.80
CA LYS A 32 5.04 -4.21 -6.38
C LYS A 32 5.55 -2.87 -5.88
N ASP A 33 4.95 -2.35 -4.81
CA ASP A 33 5.30 -1.09 -4.20
C ASP A 33 5.67 -1.33 -2.73
N ASP A 34 6.86 -0.94 -2.33
CA ASP A 34 7.33 -1.09 -0.96
C ASP A 34 6.58 -0.13 -0.04
N ILE A 35 6.29 -0.57 1.18
CA ILE A 35 5.67 0.26 2.21
C ILE A 35 6.78 0.88 3.05
N VAL A 36 6.69 2.19 3.26
CA VAL A 36 7.72 2.98 3.95
C VAL A 36 7.14 3.77 5.12
N ALA A 37 8.02 4.18 6.02
CA ALA A 37 7.71 5.11 7.10
C ALA A 37 8.00 6.55 6.65
N VAL A 38 7.02 7.43 6.78
CA VAL A 38 7.14 8.88 6.60
C VAL A 38 7.13 9.52 7.97
N ILE A 39 8.25 10.16 8.32
CA ILE A 39 8.60 10.54 9.68
C ILE A 39 8.85 12.05 9.74
N PRO A 40 8.14 12.80 10.60
CA PRO A 40 8.43 14.21 10.83
C PRO A 40 9.88 14.42 11.30
N LYS A 41 10.55 15.47 10.84
CA LYS A 41 11.94 15.78 11.22
C LYS A 41 12.14 15.95 12.73
N GLY A 42 11.09 16.31 13.47
CA GLY A 42 11.10 16.41 14.92
C GLY A 42 11.03 15.08 15.68
N HIS A 43 10.69 13.98 14.99
CA HIS A 43 10.55 12.65 15.61
C HIS A 43 11.94 12.01 15.82
N PRO A 44 12.20 11.29 16.94
CA PRO A 44 13.50 10.66 17.19
C PRO A 44 14.01 9.76 16.07
N LEU A 45 13.13 8.94 15.47
CA LEU A 45 13.48 8.04 14.37
C LEU A 45 13.85 8.74 13.06
N SER A 46 13.60 10.04 12.92
CA SER A 46 14.00 10.81 11.73
C SER A 46 15.52 10.88 11.55
N LYS A 47 16.27 10.79 12.66
CA LYS A 47 17.75 10.83 12.67
C LYS A 47 18.38 9.52 12.21
N LYS A 48 17.62 8.44 12.15
CA LYS A 48 18.12 7.15 11.71
C LYS A 48 18.45 7.19 10.21
N THR A 49 19.57 6.60 9.83
CA THR A 49 20.04 6.53 8.43
C THR A 49 19.85 5.15 7.80
N THR A 50 19.57 4.13 8.63
CA THR A 50 19.26 2.76 8.22
C THR A 50 17.75 2.55 8.10
N PRO A 51 17.29 1.46 7.46
CA PRO A 51 15.89 1.04 7.53
C PRO A 51 15.39 0.94 8.98
N ILE A 52 14.10 1.11 9.19
CA ILE A 52 13.46 0.98 10.50
C ILE A 52 13.10 -0.50 10.71
N GLU A 53 13.53 -1.08 11.82
CA GLU A 53 13.10 -2.40 12.24
C GLU A 53 11.66 -2.36 12.75
N ILE A 54 10.90 -3.44 12.57
CA ILE A 54 9.50 -3.50 13.01
C ILE A 54 9.38 -3.24 14.52
N GLU A 55 10.33 -3.74 15.31
CA GLU A 55 10.37 -3.60 16.77
C GLU A 55 10.50 -2.14 17.22
N GLU A 56 11.05 -1.27 16.38
CA GLU A 56 11.23 0.16 16.70
C GLU A 56 9.90 0.94 16.67
N PHE A 57 8.84 0.36 16.10
CA PHE A 57 7.50 0.95 16.14
C PHE A 57 6.75 0.66 17.44
N HIS A 58 7.37 -0.08 18.38
CA HIS A 58 6.72 -0.44 19.64
C HIS A 58 6.18 0.79 20.38
N GLY A 59 4.87 0.82 20.59
CA GLY A 59 4.19 1.89 21.32
C GLY A 59 4.08 3.23 20.57
N ILE A 60 4.63 3.34 19.36
CA ILE A 60 4.52 4.57 18.54
C ILE A 60 3.14 4.63 17.90
N PRO A 61 2.43 5.77 18.01
CA PRO A 61 1.19 5.97 17.28
C PRO A 61 1.44 6.01 15.77
N LEU A 62 0.62 5.30 14.99
CA LEU A 62 0.75 5.19 13.55
C LEU A 62 -0.48 5.73 12.84
N ALA A 63 -0.26 6.43 11.72
CA ALA A 63 -1.29 6.81 10.78
C ALA A 63 -1.16 5.90 9.54
N ILE A 64 -2.21 5.17 9.18
CA ILE A 64 -2.16 4.12 8.16
C ILE A 64 -3.32 4.29 7.18
N PRO A 65 -3.10 4.28 5.86
CA PRO A 65 -4.16 4.16 4.87
C PRO A 65 -4.85 2.79 4.95
N PHE A 66 -6.14 2.77 4.64
CA PHE A 66 -6.96 1.58 4.72
C PHE A 66 -6.47 0.44 3.82
N ASP A 67 -6.02 0.75 2.62
CA ASP A 67 -5.61 -0.23 1.60
C ASP A 67 -4.40 -1.07 2.01
N ILE A 68 -3.50 -0.54 2.86
CA ILE A 68 -2.33 -1.29 3.38
C ILE A 68 -2.51 -1.80 4.81
N SER A 69 -3.60 -1.47 5.47
CA SER A 69 -3.80 -1.79 6.89
C SER A 69 -3.65 -3.29 7.20
N ASN A 70 -4.19 -4.16 6.35
CA ASN A 70 -4.06 -5.60 6.53
C ASN A 70 -2.60 -6.08 6.43
N THR A 71 -1.80 -5.53 5.52
CA THR A 71 -0.37 -5.84 5.40
C THR A 71 0.36 -5.44 6.68
N VAL A 72 0.13 -4.21 7.15
CA VAL A 72 0.75 -3.71 8.39
C VAL A 72 0.36 -4.60 9.58
N TYR A 73 -0.93 -4.93 9.74
CA TYR A 73 -1.39 -5.79 10.84
C TYR A 73 -0.76 -7.18 10.79
N THR A 74 -0.65 -7.76 9.61
CA THR A 74 -0.06 -9.09 9.44
C THR A 74 1.41 -9.09 9.81
N VAL A 75 2.20 -8.17 9.25
CA VAL A 75 3.64 -8.11 9.49
C VAL A 75 3.96 -7.76 10.94
N PHE A 76 3.32 -6.74 11.50
CA PHE A 76 3.55 -6.37 12.90
C PHE A 76 3.12 -7.47 13.88
N GLY A 77 2.05 -8.19 13.54
CA GLY A 77 1.59 -9.36 14.32
C GLY A 77 2.60 -10.50 14.31
N GLN A 78 3.30 -10.74 13.19
CA GLN A 78 4.36 -11.76 13.09
C GLN A 78 5.56 -11.45 13.98
N HIS A 79 5.88 -10.16 14.16
CA HIS A 79 6.96 -9.69 15.04
C HIS A 79 6.54 -9.53 16.51
N ALA A 80 5.28 -9.83 16.85
CA ALA A 80 4.72 -9.65 18.18
C ALA A 80 4.90 -8.23 18.76
N VAL A 81 4.94 -7.22 17.89
CA VAL A 81 5.11 -5.81 18.28
C VAL A 81 3.78 -5.22 18.67
N ALA A 82 3.70 -4.66 19.88
CA ALA A 82 2.56 -3.86 20.30
C ALA A 82 2.62 -2.50 19.57
N TYR A 83 1.78 -2.35 18.57
CA TYR A 83 1.64 -1.10 17.80
C TYR A 83 0.33 -0.39 18.15
N ASN A 84 0.33 0.92 17.97
CA ASN A 84 -0.83 1.76 18.22
C ASN A 84 -1.26 2.43 16.92
N VAL A 85 -2.38 1.99 16.34
CA VAL A 85 -2.96 2.69 15.18
C VAL A 85 -3.78 3.86 15.69
N ALA A 86 -3.25 5.06 15.55
CA ALA A 86 -3.91 6.29 15.96
C ALA A 86 -5.04 6.68 14.99
N ILE A 87 -4.86 6.41 13.70
CA ILE A 87 -5.87 6.68 12.67
C ILE A 87 -5.71 5.75 11.47
N ILE A 88 -6.84 5.34 10.89
CA ILE A 88 -6.93 4.76 9.55
C ILE A 88 -7.56 5.80 8.63
N THR A 89 -6.90 6.06 7.50
CA THR A 89 -7.32 7.07 6.53
C THR A 89 -7.75 6.42 5.21
N SER A 90 -8.53 7.14 4.41
CA SER A 90 -8.90 6.68 3.07
C SER A 90 -7.90 7.08 1.99
N ILE A 91 -7.02 8.04 2.29
CA ILE A 91 -6.00 8.55 1.37
C ILE A 91 -4.67 8.79 2.11
N ASN A 92 -3.56 8.66 1.37
CA ASN A 92 -2.21 8.74 1.94
C ASN A 92 -1.87 10.14 2.48
N GLU A 93 -2.30 11.20 1.78
CA GLU A 93 -2.07 12.58 2.20
C GLU A 93 -2.63 12.88 3.60
N THR A 94 -3.79 12.33 3.92
CA THR A 94 -4.37 12.50 5.26
C THR A 94 -3.51 11.80 6.33
N ALA A 95 -2.94 10.63 6.05
CA ALA A 95 -2.02 9.97 6.97
C ALA A 95 -0.74 10.80 7.18
N ILE A 96 -0.19 11.38 6.11
CA ILE A 96 0.99 12.26 6.17
C ILE A 96 0.70 13.51 7.01
N GLU A 97 -0.44 14.20 6.75
CA GLU A 97 -0.82 15.38 7.51
C GLU A 97 -1.07 15.08 8.99
N TRP A 98 -1.67 13.94 9.29
CA TRP A 98 -1.83 13.48 10.66
C TRP A 98 -0.47 13.28 11.34
N ALA A 99 0.46 12.58 10.67
CA ALA A 99 1.79 12.33 11.18
C ALA A 99 2.54 13.64 11.47
N ARG A 100 2.44 14.62 10.56
CA ARG A 100 3.02 15.95 10.73
C ARG A 100 2.44 16.68 11.93
N THR A 101 1.12 16.73 12.03
CA THR A 101 0.41 17.49 13.06
C THR A 101 0.67 16.95 14.46
N PHE A 102 0.68 15.64 14.62
CA PHE A 102 0.81 14.98 15.92
C PHE A 102 2.22 14.42 16.21
N ASN A 103 3.20 14.73 15.34
CA ASN A 103 4.59 14.25 15.45
C ASN A 103 4.67 12.72 15.62
N THR A 104 3.86 12.01 14.84
CA THR A 104 3.81 10.54 14.79
C THR A 104 4.33 10.04 13.44
N ILE A 105 4.14 8.77 13.10
CA ILE A 105 4.64 8.16 11.86
C ILE A 105 3.48 7.77 10.95
N ALA A 106 3.55 8.18 9.69
CA ALA A 106 2.70 7.62 8.65
C ALA A 106 3.40 6.43 7.99
N ILE A 107 2.66 5.35 7.79
CA ILE A 107 3.11 4.19 7.01
C ILE A 107 2.31 4.19 5.72
N ILE A 108 2.98 4.31 4.58
CA ILE A 108 2.34 4.47 3.26
C ILE A 108 3.14 3.74 2.17
N PRO A 109 2.55 3.45 1.00
CA PRO A 109 3.29 2.97 -0.17
C PRO A 109 4.35 4.00 -0.62
N PHE A 110 5.51 3.53 -1.08
CA PHE A 110 6.64 4.40 -1.46
C PHE A 110 6.29 5.32 -2.63
N SER A 111 5.55 4.82 -3.64
CA SER A 111 5.12 5.64 -4.78
C SER A 111 4.27 6.86 -4.38
N ASP A 112 3.59 6.77 -3.24
CA ASP A 112 2.77 7.86 -2.69
C ASP A 112 3.55 8.74 -1.69
N ALA A 113 4.80 8.35 -1.34
CA ALA A 113 5.64 9.08 -0.39
C ALA A 113 6.42 10.24 -1.05
N ASP A 114 6.74 10.14 -2.34
CA ASP A 114 7.45 11.19 -3.08
C ASP A 114 6.49 12.28 -3.56
N THR A 115 5.97 13.05 -2.63
CA THR A 115 5.01 14.11 -2.90
C THR A 115 5.45 15.43 -2.28
N ARG A 116 4.83 16.54 -2.69
CA ARG A 116 5.02 17.85 -2.03
C ARG A 116 4.67 17.79 -0.53
N HIS A 117 3.83 16.82 -0.14
CA HIS A 117 3.40 16.62 1.23
C HIS A 117 4.49 16.07 2.15
N THR A 118 5.60 15.56 1.62
CA THR A 118 6.70 14.96 2.41
C THR A 118 7.98 15.79 2.43
N MET A 119 8.01 16.98 1.82
CA MET A 119 9.24 17.79 1.70
C MET A 119 9.92 18.15 3.03
N ASP A 120 9.15 18.26 4.10
CA ASP A 120 9.62 18.54 5.48
C ASP A 120 9.73 17.30 6.35
N MET A 121 9.57 16.12 5.76
CA MET A 121 9.60 14.83 6.44
C MET A 121 10.79 13.99 5.98
N VAL A 122 10.99 12.85 6.63
CA VAL A 122 12.02 11.87 6.27
C VAL A 122 11.34 10.57 5.89
N ILE A 123 11.66 10.05 4.71
CA ILE A 123 11.18 8.75 4.24
C ILE A 123 12.21 7.70 4.62
N ARG A 124 11.79 6.61 5.25
CA ARG A 124 12.64 5.48 5.61
C ARG A 124 12.01 4.16 5.19
N PRO A 125 12.78 3.27 4.56
CA PRO A 125 12.37 1.90 4.35
C PRO A 125 12.08 1.21 5.68
N ILE A 126 11.15 0.27 5.67
CA ILE A 126 10.87 -0.63 6.79
C ILE A 126 11.53 -1.97 6.48
N HIS A 127 12.30 -2.49 7.44
CA HIS A 127 13.07 -3.72 7.25
C HIS A 127 12.20 -4.95 7.50
N ASP A 128 11.40 -5.30 6.52
CA ASP A 128 10.69 -6.59 6.47
C ASP A 128 10.26 -6.88 5.03
N SER A 129 10.45 -8.13 4.58
CA SER A 129 10.13 -8.55 3.21
C SER A 129 8.61 -8.58 2.91
N GLY A 130 7.77 -8.56 3.94
CA GLY A 130 6.31 -8.49 3.82
C GLY A 130 5.76 -7.07 3.72
N MET A 131 6.58 -6.04 3.97
CA MET A 131 6.16 -4.64 3.92
C MET A 131 6.09 -4.13 2.48
N TYR A 132 5.12 -4.63 1.74
CA TYR A 132 4.80 -4.19 0.37
C TYR A 132 3.31 -4.33 0.09
N ILE A 133 2.85 -3.63 -0.93
CA ILE A 133 1.53 -3.80 -1.55
C ILE A 133 1.70 -4.12 -3.02
N SER A 134 0.84 -4.98 -3.56
CA SER A 134 0.84 -5.30 -4.99
C SER A 134 -0.32 -4.62 -5.69
N SER A 135 -0.05 -4.07 -6.86
CA SER A 135 -1.08 -3.70 -7.84
C SER A 135 -1.34 -4.90 -8.73
N VAL A 136 -2.60 -5.23 -8.93
CA VAL A 136 -3.01 -6.36 -9.77
C VAL A 136 -4.14 -5.94 -10.70
N PHE A 137 -4.10 -6.44 -11.94
CA PHE A 137 -5.24 -6.36 -12.83
C PHE A 137 -6.21 -7.50 -12.55
N LEU A 138 -7.48 -7.17 -12.48
CA LEU A 138 -8.58 -8.11 -12.29
C LEU A 138 -9.40 -8.16 -13.56
N ILE A 139 -9.66 -9.39 -14.04
CA ILE A 139 -10.50 -9.68 -15.19
C ILE A 139 -11.47 -10.79 -14.78
N ARG A 140 -12.68 -10.80 -15.32
CA ARG A 140 -13.63 -11.87 -15.08
C ARG A 140 -13.32 -13.09 -15.97
N LYS A 141 -13.08 -14.27 -15.36
CA LYS A 141 -12.75 -15.52 -16.07
C LYS A 141 -13.75 -15.92 -17.16
N ALA A 142 -15.01 -15.66 -16.93
CA ALA A 142 -16.10 -16.06 -17.84
C ALA A 142 -16.39 -15.04 -18.95
N ARG A 143 -15.55 -13.98 -19.06
CA ARG A 143 -15.75 -12.91 -20.05
C ARG A 143 -14.57 -12.84 -21.01
N GLU A 144 -14.85 -12.90 -22.29
CA GLU A 144 -13.84 -12.58 -23.29
C GLU A 144 -13.57 -11.07 -23.29
N LEU A 145 -12.28 -10.70 -23.28
CA LEU A 145 -11.88 -9.31 -23.36
C LEU A 145 -12.19 -8.73 -24.74
N SER A 146 -12.59 -7.48 -24.79
CA SER A 146 -12.65 -6.70 -26.02
C SER A 146 -11.26 -6.61 -26.67
N TYR A 147 -11.25 -6.30 -27.96
CA TYR A 147 -9.97 -6.05 -28.68
C TYR A 147 -9.14 -4.96 -27.98
N ALA A 148 -9.79 -3.87 -27.55
CA ALA A 148 -9.13 -2.79 -26.84
C ALA A 148 -8.57 -3.24 -25.47
N GLY A 149 -9.32 -4.08 -24.74
CA GLY A 149 -8.86 -4.64 -23.47
C GLY A 149 -7.65 -5.56 -23.63
N LYS A 150 -7.65 -6.42 -24.66
CA LYS A 150 -6.51 -7.28 -24.99
C LYS A 150 -5.27 -6.44 -25.33
N LEU A 151 -5.42 -5.51 -26.27
CA LEU A 151 -4.32 -4.62 -26.70
C LEU A 151 -3.74 -3.82 -25.54
N PHE A 152 -4.58 -3.28 -24.66
CA PHE A 152 -4.12 -2.55 -23.46
C PHE A 152 -3.25 -3.43 -22.57
N LEU A 153 -3.67 -4.65 -22.26
CA LEU A 153 -2.91 -5.55 -21.37
C LEU A 153 -1.63 -6.10 -22.02
N GLU A 154 -1.61 -6.23 -23.36
CA GLU A 154 -0.41 -6.57 -24.12
C GLU A 154 0.61 -5.44 -24.08
N GLU A 155 0.19 -4.19 -24.34
CA GLU A 155 1.05 -3.00 -24.34
C GLU A 155 1.72 -2.74 -22.97
N ILE A 156 1.02 -3.01 -21.88
CA ILE A 156 1.59 -2.88 -20.53
C ILE A 156 2.31 -4.16 -20.05
N GLY A 157 2.46 -5.18 -20.91
CA GLY A 157 3.22 -6.40 -20.64
C GLY A 157 2.55 -7.37 -19.67
N VAL A 158 1.26 -7.25 -19.44
CA VAL A 158 0.48 -8.15 -18.55
C VAL A 158 0.01 -9.40 -19.29
N LEU A 159 -0.35 -9.28 -20.55
CA LEU A 159 -0.58 -10.39 -21.47
C LEU A 159 0.60 -10.52 -22.44
N LYS A 160 0.82 -11.76 -22.93
CA LYS A 160 1.81 -12.09 -23.96
C LYS A 160 1.11 -12.39 -25.27
#